data_c7a0b3cf640e2f8b840be4c3951c48b2
#
_entry.id   c7a0b3cf640e2f8b840be4c3951c48b2
#
_cell.length_a   1.000
_cell.length_b   1.000
_cell.length_c   1.000
_cell.angle_alpha   90.00
_cell.angle_beta   90.00
_cell.angle_gamma   90.00
#
_symmetry.space_group_name_H-M   'P 1'
#
loop_
_entity.id
_entity.type
_entity.pdbx_description
1 polymer ?
#
loop_
_entity_poly.entity_id
_entity_poly.type
_entity_poly.pdbx_seq_one_letter_code
_entity_poly.pdbx_strand_id
1 'polypeptide(L)'
;INFDYEIEAKAFGGAGIDASGHPLPDDTLAAAKTADAILLAAIGSPQYDKAPVRPEQGLLAIRKELNLFANIRPVRIFDALRHLSPLKAERIAGVDFVVVRELTGGIYFGQHTLTENSACDINEYSASEIRRIMRKAFAIARGRNKKVTSIDKQNVLATSKLWRQIAEEVAKEYSDVTLEHQLVDSAAMVMITNPACFDVVVTENLFGDILSDESSVLPGTLGVMPSASHSESGPSLYEPIHGSAPDIAGKGIANPISMILSVAMMLRDSFGETAGAEMIEHAVNKTLTQGILTRDLGGLANTKQMTAAIIANL
;
A
#
# COMPACT_ATOMS: atom_id res chain seq x y z
N ILE A 1 -17.10 4.64 -19.66
CA ILE A 1 -17.38 3.42 -18.88
C ILE A 1 -18.76 3.58 -18.30
N ASN A 2 -19.65 2.66 -18.61
CA ASN A 2 -20.98 2.62 -17.98
C ASN A 2 -20.85 1.71 -16.74
N PHE A 3 -20.60 2.32 -15.60
CA PHE A 3 -20.40 1.65 -14.33
C PHE A 3 -21.34 2.28 -13.30
N ASP A 4 -22.39 1.53 -12.93
CA ASP A 4 -23.34 1.95 -11.92
C ASP A 4 -22.74 1.72 -10.53
N TYR A 5 -22.72 2.73 -9.70
CA TYR A 5 -22.17 2.65 -8.35
C TYR A 5 -22.99 3.49 -7.35
N GLU A 6 -22.95 3.08 -6.11
CA GLU A 6 -23.46 3.82 -4.96
C GLU A 6 -22.30 4.10 -3.99
N ILE A 7 -22.23 5.30 -3.45
CA ILE A 7 -21.23 5.68 -2.46
C ILE A 7 -21.93 5.98 -1.13
N GLU A 8 -21.58 5.21 -0.10
CA GLU A 8 -22.00 5.47 1.27
C GLU A 8 -20.81 6.04 2.08
N ALA A 9 -20.95 7.27 2.59
CA ALA A 9 -19.93 7.90 3.43
C ALA A 9 -20.17 7.56 4.91
N LYS A 10 -19.12 7.12 5.59
CA LYS A 10 -19.14 6.76 7.03
C LYS A 10 -18.07 7.50 7.81
N ALA A 11 -18.37 7.77 9.09
CA ALA A 11 -17.41 8.34 10.02
C ALA A 11 -16.35 7.29 10.41
N PHE A 12 -15.07 7.67 10.34
CA PHE A 12 -13.96 6.78 10.64
C PHE A 12 -12.76 7.55 11.22
N GLY A 13 -11.90 6.90 11.99
CA GLY A 13 -10.73 7.52 12.60
C GLY A 13 -11.13 8.66 13.56
N GLY A 14 -10.58 9.85 13.37
CA GLY A 14 -10.94 11.03 14.18
C GLY A 14 -12.41 11.40 14.10
N ALA A 15 -13.01 11.39 12.91
CA ALA A 15 -14.45 11.65 12.74
C ALA A 15 -15.31 10.59 13.44
N GLY A 16 -14.86 9.33 13.50
CA GLY A 16 -15.53 8.29 14.26
C GLY A 16 -15.49 8.56 15.78
N ILE A 17 -14.32 8.98 16.28
CA ILE A 17 -14.16 9.35 17.70
C ILE A 17 -15.08 10.55 18.04
N ASP A 18 -15.11 11.57 17.21
CA ASP A 18 -15.96 12.75 17.43
C ASP A 18 -17.46 12.40 17.41
N ALA A 19 -17.87 11.47 16.55
CA ALA A 19 -19.27 11.09 16.39
C ALA A 19 -19.76 10.10 17.47
N SER A 20 -18.92 9.15 17.89
CA SER A 20 -19.34 8.01 18.75
C SER A 20 -18.39 7.69 19.90
N GLY A 21 -17.25 8.37 20.02
CA GLY A 21 -16.19 8.03 20.97
C GLY A 21 -15.30 6.86 20.51
N HIS A 22 -15.56 6.29 19.33
CA HIS A 22 -14.84 5.13 18.82
C HIS A 22 -14.27 5.36 17.42
N PRO A 23 -12.98 4.99 17.11
CA PRO A 23 -12.35 5.26 15.82
C PRO A 23 -12.89 4.40 14.68
N LEU A 24 -13.58 3.31 14.98
CA LEU A 24 -14.33 2.46 14.05
C LEU A 24 -15.74 2.23 14.64
N PRO A 25 -16.71 3.12 14.38
CA PRO A 25 -18.08 2.93 14.83
C PRO A 25 -18.71 1.65 14.27
N ASP A 26 -19.65 1.06 15.02
CA ASP A 26 -20.30 -0.22 14.66
C ASP A 26 -21.04 -0.13 13.31
N ASP A 27 -21.70 0.99 13.02
CA ASP A 27 -22.38 1.22 11.74
C ASP A 27 -21.40 1.35 10.58
N THR A 28 -20.21 1.93 10.81
CA THR A 28 -19.13 1.99 9.83
C THR A 28 -18.58 0.60 9.54
N LEU A 29 -18.35 -0.22 10.58
CA LEU A 29 -17.89 -1.59 10.41
C LEU A 29 -18.95 -2.45 9.70
N ALA A 30 -20.24 -2.29 10.04
CA ALA A 30 -21.32 -3.01 9.38
C ALA A 30 -21.41 -2.67 7.88
N ALA A 31 -21.33 -1.38 7.52
CA ALA A 31 -21.30 -0.94 6.13
C ALA A 31 -20.04 -1.47 5.41
N ALA A 32 -18.87 -1.40 6.04
CA ALA A 32 -17.63 -1.90 5.47
C ALA A 32 -17.68 -3.41 5.16
N LYS A 33 -18.34 -4.23 5.99
CA LYS A 33 -18.49 -5.68 5.79
C LYS A 33 -19.38 -6.04 4.59
N THR A 34 -20.27 -5.14 4.19
CA THR A 34 -21.23 -5.37 3.09
C THR A 34 -20.88 -4.64 1.80
N ALA A 35 -19.90 -3.74 1.84
CA ALA A 35 -19.44 -3.03 0.66
C ALA A 35 -18.66 -3.94 -0.31
N ASP A 36 -18.71 -3.66 -1.61
CA ASP A 36 -17.88 -4.33 -2.62
C ASP A 36 -16.42 -3.87 -2.55
N ALA A 37 -16.19 -2.61 -2.15
CA ALA A 37 -14.87 -2.04 -1.95
C ALA A 37 -14.93 -0.87 -0.95
N ILE A 38 -13.82 -0.56 -0.31
CA ILE A 38 -13.72 0.53 0.66
C ILE A 38 -12.68 1.53 0.17
N LEU A 39 -13.06 2.80 0.08
CA LEU A 39 -12.17 3.90 -0.22
C LEU A 39 -11.90 4.68 1.07
N LEU A 40 -10.64 4.70 1.50
CA LEU A 40 -10.23 5.39 2.72
C LEU A 40 -9.27 6.53 2.36
N ALA A 41 -9.49 7.70 2.95
CA ALA A 41 -8.48 8.76 2.94
C ALA A 41 -7.47 8.54 4.08
N ALA A 42 -6.53 9.45 4.24
CA ALA A 42 -5.56 9.39 5.34
C ALA A 42 -6.22 9.76 6.67
N ILE A 43 -5.82 9.07 7.74
CA ILE A 43 -6.29 9.30 9.10
C ILE A 43 -5.15 9.78 10.00
N GLY A 44 -5.53 10.29 11.18
CA GLY A 44 -4.60 10.83 12.17
C GLY A 44 -4.71 12.35 12.28
N SER A 45 -4.66 12.85 13.52
CA SER A 45 -4.67 14.28 13.81
C SER A 45 -3.96 14.55 15.14
N PRO A 46 -3.14 15.62 15.24
CA PRO A 46 -2.43 15.98 16.47
C PRO A 46 -3.32 16.17 17.69
N GLN A 47 -4.60 16.49 17.50
CA GLN A 47 -5.57 16.62 18.60
C GLN A 47 -5.75 15.33 19.41
N TYR A 48 -5.45 14.16 18.82
CA TYR A 48 -5.56 12.87 19.49
C TYR A 48 -4.23 12.31 20.01
N ASP A 49 -3.10 13.03 19.88
CA ASP A 49 -1.77 12.51 20.25
C ASP A 49 -1.66 12.11 21.74
N LYS A 50 -2.43 12.79 22.60
CA LYS A 50 -2.49 12.51 24.04
C LYS A 50 -3.82 11.85 24.46
N ALA A 51 -4.70 11.53 23.49
CA ALA A 51 -5.97 10.89 23.79
C ALA A 51 -5.78 9.39 24.10
N PRO A 52 -6.59 8.82 24.99
CA PRO A 52 -6.55 7.37 25.29
C PRO A 52 -7.00 6.54 24.09
N VAL A 53 -7.80 7.12 23.19
CA VAL A 53 -8.28 6.50 21.96
C VAL A 53 -7.76 7.31 20.78
N ARG A 54 -7.07 6.63 19.86
CA ARG A 54 -6.40 7.23 18.71
C ARG A 54 -7.04 6.79 17.39
N PRO A 55 -7.08 7.67 16.37
CA PRO A 55 -7.61 7.35 15.03
C PRO A 55 -6.99 6.09 14.41
N GLU A 56 -5.69 5.90 14.59
CA GLU A 56 -4.92 4.78 14.03
C GLU A 56 -5.40 3.40 14.53
N GLN A 57 -5.97 3.35 15.74
CA GLN A 57 -6.58 2.12 16.28
C GLN A 57 -7.76 1.65 15.41
N GLY A 58 -8.48 2.59 14.76
CA GLY A 58 -9.54 2.26 13.82
C GLY A 58 -9.00 1.54 12.58
N LEU A 59 -7.83 1.96 12.05
CA LEU A 59 -7.20 1.31 10.90
C LEU A 59 -6.75 -0.12 11.23
N LEU A 60 -6.14 -0.32 12.38
CA LEU A 60 -5.76 -1.66 12.83
C LEU A 60 -6.99 -2.54 13.05
N ALA A 61 -8.06 -1.99 13.63
CA ALA A 61 -9.30 -2.71 13.87
C ALA A 61 -9.98 -3.14 12.56
N ILE A 62 -10.14 -2.23 11.58
CA ILE A 62 -10.79 -2.58 10.31
C ILE A 62 -9.97 -3.60 9.50
N ARG A 63 -8.64 -3.50 9.52
CA ARG A 63 -7.75 -4.49 8.88
C ARG A 63 -7.95 -5.89 9.48
N LYS A 64 -8.06 -5.97 10.80
CA LYS A 64 -8.32 -7.22 11.52
C LYS A 64 -9.73 -7.76 11.24
N GLU A 65 -10.76 -6.91 11.39
CA GLU A 65 -12.17 -7.30 11.22
C GLU A 65 -12.51 -7.78 9.81
N LEU A 66 -11.86 -7.22 8.80
CA LEU A 66 -12.03 -7.59 7.39
C LEU A 66 -10.97 -8.58 6.90
N ASN A 67 -10.05 -9.01 7.77
CA ASN A 67 -8.93 -9.88 7.42
C ASN A 67 -8.15 -9.39 6.20
N LEU A 68 -7.77 -8.11 6.18
CA LEU A 68 -7.01 -7.48 5.11
C LEU A 68 -5.55 -7.90 5.21
N PHE A 69 -5.22 -9.08 4.73
CA PHE A 69 -3.92 -9.72 4.95
C PHE A 69 -2.82 -9.30 3.99
N ALA A 70 -3.16 -8.79 2.80
CA ALA A 70 -2.19 -8.46 1.76
C ALA A 70 -2.21 -6.97 1.45
N ASN A 71 -1.19 -6.24 1.86
CA ASN A 71 -1.00 -4.85 1.45
C ASN A 71 -0.16 -4.79 0.17
N ILE A 72 -0.71 -4.14 -0.85
CA ILE A 72 -0.15 -4.03 -2.19
C ILE A 72 0.26 -2.59 -2.42
N ARG A 73 1.54 -2.36 -2.65
CA ARG A 73 2.14 -1.04 -2.89
C ARG A 73 2.91 -1.03 -4.21
N PRO A 74 2.33 -0.57 -5.32
CA PRO A 74 3.04 -0.39 -6.58
C PRO A 74 4.08 0.74 -6.47
N VAL A 75 5.27 0.49 -6.99
CA VAL A 75 6.37 1.45 -7.09
C VAL A 75 6.66 1.67 -8.56
N ARG A 76 6.28 2.82 -9.08
CA ARG A 76 6.46 3.19 -10.48
C ARG A 76 7.04 4.59 -10.58
N ILE A 77 7.96 4.77 -11.53
CA ILE A 77 8.55 6.09 -11.81
C ILE A 77 7.83 6.70 -13.01
N PHE A 78 7.21 7.86 -12.80
CA PHE A 78 6.68 8.69 -13.89
C PHE A 78 7.83 9.44 -14.55
N ASP A 79 7.94 9.35 -15.87
CA ASP A 79 9.04 10.00 -16.61
C ASP A 79 9.11 11.51 -16.36
N ALA A 80 7.95 12.16 -16.27
CA ALA A 80 7.86 13.60 -15.98
C ALA A 80 8.39 13.98 -14.58
N LEU A 81 8.46 13.01 -13.64
CA LEU A 81 8.84 13.23 -12.25
C LEU A 81 10.22 12.66 -11.89
N ARG A 82 10.98 12.12 -12.86
CA ARG A 82 12.31 11.52 -12.60
C ARG A 82 13.26 12.47 -11.86
N HIS A 83 13.13 13.75 -12.07
CA HIS A 83 13.96 14.78 -11.45
C HIS A 83 13.72 14.95 -9.94
N LEU A 84 12.62 14.42 -9.40
CA LEU A 84 12.31 14.45 -7.97
C LEU A 84 13.00 13.32 -7.21
N SER A 85 13.39 12.24 -7.89
CA SER A 85 14.09 11.14 -7.24
C SER A 85 15.44 11.60 -6.68
N PRO A 86 15.80 11.19 -5.47
CA PRO A 86 17.13 11.45 -4.92
C PRO A 86 18.22 10.59 -5.60
N LEU A 87 17.82 9.59 -6.39
CA LEU A 87 18.75 8.71 -7.11
C LEU A 87 19.03 9.26 -8.51
N LYS A 88 20.18 8.88 -9.04
CA LYS A 88 20.55 9.19 -10.42
C LYS A 88 19.57 8.56 -11.41
N ALA A 89 19.29 9.25 -12.52
CA ALA A 89 18.32 8.82 -13.51
C ALA A 89 18.57 7.41 -14.07
N GLU A 90 19.85 7.01 -14.23
CA GLU A 90 20.21 5.66 -14.66
C GLU A 90 19.84 4.56 -13.65
N ARG A 91 19.71 4.89 -12.35
CA ARG A 91 19.33 3.94 -11.30
C ARG A 91 17.83 3.67 -11.23
N ILE A 92 17.04 4.65 -11.64
CA ILE A 92 15.58 4.58 -11.59
C ILE A 92 14.94 4.28 -12.95
N ALA A 93 15.75 4.15 -13.99
CA ALA A 93 15.26 3.82 -15.32
C ALA A 93 14.60 2.43 -15.33
N GLY A 94 13.35 2.36 -15.80
CA GLY A 94 12.60 1.11 -15.90
C GLY A 94 12.11 0.53 -14.56
N VAL A 95 12.16 1.29 -13.48
CA VAL A 95 11.62 0.85 -12.18
C VAL A 95 10.09 0.75 -12.26
N ASP A 96 9.62 -0.46 -12.14
CA ASP A 96 8.19 -0.81 -12.03
C ASP A 96 8.09 -2.16 -11.29
N PHE A 97 7.87 -2.12 -9.98
CA PHE A 97 7.66 -3.31 -9.18
C PHE A 97 6.55 -3.11 -8.15
N VAL A 98 6.13 -4.19 -7.53
CA VAL A 98 5.08 -4.18 -6.50
C VAL A 98 5.62 -4.79 -5.21
N VAL A 99 5.42 -4.11 -4.09
CA VAL A 99 5.65 -4.68 -2.77
C VAL A 99 4.35 -5.31 -2.27
N VAL A 100 4.41 -6.58 -1.93
CA VAL A 100 3.34 -7.38 -1.33
C VAL A 100 3.74 -7.66 0.12
N ARG A 101 3.17 -6.90 1.04
CA ARG A 101 3.41 -7.01 2.48
C ARG A 101 2.33 -7.85 3.14
N GLU A 102 2.71 -8.89 3.88
CA GLU A 102 1.76 -9.52 4.80
C GLU A 102 1.38 -8.52 5.90
N LEU A 103 0.09 -8.39 6.22
CA LEU A 103 -0.40 -7.25 6.99
C LEU A 103 -1.05 -7.64 8.32
N THR A 104 -1.33 -8.90 8.58
CA THR A 104 -2.15 -9.35 9.73
C THR A 104 -1.44 -10.30 10.69
N GLY A 105 -0.19 -10.65 10.41
CA GLY A 105 0.65 -11.49 11.26
C GLY A 105 1.92 -10.78 11.75
N GLY A 106 2.80 -11.58 12.30
CA GLY A 106 4.13 -11.15 12.69
C GLY A 106 4.19 -10.32 13.96
N ILE A 107 5.26 -9.57 14.11
CA ILE A 107 5.58 -8.86 15.34
C ILE A 107 4.53 -7.79 15.74
N TYR A 108 3.81 -7.20 14.77
CA TYR A 108 2.79 -6.18 15.05
C TYR A 108 1.52 -6.74 15.69
N PHE A 109 1.27 -8.02 15.53
CA PHE A 109 0.09 -8.72 16.07
C PHE A 109 0.43 -9.79 17.12
N GLY A 110 1.72 -9.99 17.38
CA GLY A 110 2.22 -10.88 18.41
C GLY A 110 1.97 -10.34 19.82
N GLN A 111 2.37 -11.12 20.81
CA GLN A 111 2.32 -10.69 22.20
C GLN A 111 3.44 -9.67 22.48
N HIS A 112 3.08 -8.57 23.11
CA HIS A 112 4.01 -7.52 23.56
C HIS A 112 4.04 -7.49 25.09
N THR A 113 5.22 -7.43 25.66
CA THR A 113 5.39 -7.23 27.12
C THR A 113 6.40 -6.11 27.36
N LEU A 114 6.06 -5.21 28.25
CA LEU A 114 6.94 -4.13 28.68
C LEU A 114 6.93 -4.06 30.20
N THR A 115 8.11 -4.15 30.80
CA THR A 115 8.35 -3.98 32.22
C THR A 115 9.30 -2.81 32.44
N GLU A 116 9.57 -2.45 33.68
CA GLU A 116 10.53 -1.39 34.01
C GLU A 116 11.95 -1.67 33.47
N ASN A 117 12.34 -2.95 33.38
CA ASN A 117 13.72 -3.35 33.06
C ASN A 117 13.85 -4.26 31.83
N SER A 118 12.74 -4.64 31.20
CA SER A 118 12.77 -5.53 30.04
C SER A 118 11.56 -5.35 29.13
N ALA A 119 11.73 -5.62 27.84
CA ALA A 119 10.65 -5.67 26.87
C ALA A 119 10.81 -6.90 25.98
N CYS A 120 9.69 -7.45 25.49
CA CYS A 120 9.67 -8.57 24.57
C CYS A 120 8.52 -8.41 23.58
N ASP A 121 8.80 -8.60 22.29
CA ASP A 121 7.84 -8.66 21.21
C ASP A 121 7.96 -10.01 20.52
N ILE A 122 6.85 -10.74 20.39
CA ILE A 122 6.84 -12.05 19.75
C ILE A 122 6.50 -11.89 18.27
N ASN A 123 7.41 -12.35 17.40
CA ASN A 123 7.17 -12.48 15.96
C ASN A 123 6.72 -13.92 15.66
N GLU A 124 5.47 -14.10 15.24
CA GLU A 124 4.87 -15.40 14.97
C GLU A 124 4.17 -15.41 13.62
N TYR A 125 4.37 -16.48 12.85
CA TYR A 125 3.68 -16.76 11.59
C TYR A 125 3.28 -18.22 11.51
N SER A 126 2.04 -18.47 11.12
CA SER A 126 1.57 -19.81 10.72
C SER A 126 1.88 -20.08 9.23
N ALA A 127 1.96 -21.37 8.89
CA ALA A 127 2.12 -21.78 7.49
C ALA A 127 0.95 -21.32 6.59
N SER A 128 -0.25 -21.18 7.13
CA SER A 128 -1.43 -20.70 6.40
C SER A 128 -1.33 -19.22 6.03
N GLU A 129 -0.87 -18.38 6.97
CA GLU A 129 -0.65 -16.95 6.71
C GLU A 129 0.41 -16.74 5.63
N ILE A 130 1.54 -17.46 5.72
CA ILE A 130 2.60 -17.37 4.73
C ILE A 130 2.09 -17.86 3.37
N ARG A 131 1.36 -18.98 3.33
CA ARG A 131 0.88 -19.57 2.07
C ARG A 131 -0.09 -18.64 1.32
N ARG A 132 -1.01 -17.98 2.03
CA ARG A 132 -1.97 -17.07 1.40
C ARG A 132 -1.29 -15.85 0.80
N ILE A 133 -0.30 -15.25 1.48
CA ILE A 133 0.39 -14.08 0.94
C ILE A 133 1.30 -14.46 -0.22
N MET A 134 1.95 -15.62 -0.18
CA MET A 134 2.73 -16.15 -1.30
C MET A 134 1.86 -16.35 -2.54
N ARG A 135 0.70 -17.02 -2.40
CA ARG A 135 -0.24 -17.20 -3.52
C ARG A 135 -0.69 -15.87 -4.11
N LYS A 136 -0.94 -14.85 -3.27
CA LYS A 136 -1.28 -13.50 -3.74
C LYS A 136 -0.14 -12.89 -4.56
N ALA A 137 1.10 -12.97 -4.09
CA ALA A 137 2.27 -12.45 -4.80
C ALA A 137 2.50 -13.17 -6.14
N PHE A 138 2.42 -14.50 -6.16
CA PHE A 138 2.54 -15.27 -7.40
C PHE A 138 1.42 -14.99 -8.41
N ALA A 139 0.18 -14.81 -7.94
CA ALA A 139 -0.94 -14.42 -8.81
C ALA A 139 -0.72 -13.04 -9.44
N ILE A 140 -0.21 -12.07 -8.68
CA ILE A 140 0.16 -10.75 -9.21
C ILE A 140 1.29 -10.88 -10.23
N ALA A 141 2.34 -11.66 -9.95
CA ALA A 141 3.48 -11.84 -10.84
C ALA A 141 3.09 -12.44 -12.19
N ARG A 142 2.07 -13.33 -12.25
CA ARG A 142 1.55 -13.87 -13.52
C ARG A 142 1.05 -12.80 -14.49
N GLY A 143 0.46 -11.72 -13.97
CA GLY A 143 0.02 -10.57 -14.76
C GLY A 143 1.13 -9.57 -15.08
N ARG A 144 2.37 -9.83 -14.64
CA ARG A 144 3.54 -8.96 -14.78
C ARG A 144 4.70 -9.72 -15.46
N ASN A 145 5.93 -9.46 -15.01
CA ASN A 145 7.14 -10.05 -15.61
C ASN A 145 7.45 -11.48 -15.08
N LYS A 146 6.51 -12.10 -14.36
CA LYS A 146 6.59 -13.48 -13.87
C LYS A 146 7.79 -13.77 -12.96
N LYS A 147 8.12 -12.83 -12.10
CA LYS A 147 9.19 -12.93 -11.12
C LYS A 147 8.70 -12.54 -9.73
N VAL A 148 8.93 -13.41 -8.74
CA VAL A 148 8.71 -13.14 -7.32
C VAL A 148 10.05 -13.14 -6.61
N THR A 149 10.35 -12.06 -5.88
CA THR A 149 11.47 -11.99 -4.94
C THR A 149 10.92 -12.08 -3.52
N SER A 150 11.10 -13.23 -2.89
CA SER A 150 10.74 -13.46 -1.49
C SER A 150 11.85 -12.95 -0.58
N ILE A 151 11.52 -11.98 0.29
CA ILE A 151 12.47 -11.33 1.19
C ILE A 151 12.25 -11.83 2.61
N ASP A 152 13.35 -12.28 3.25
CA ASP A 152 13.33 -12.87 4.57
C ASP A 152 14.64 -12.61 5.35
N LYS A 153 14.76 -13.15 6.57
CA LYS A 153 15.98 -13.18 7.38
C LYS A 153 16.26 -14.62 7.85
N GLN A 154 16.20 -15.59 6.95
CA GLN A 154 16.24 -17.02 7.26
C GLN A 154 17.55 -17.47 7.90
N ASN A 155 18.64 -16.73 7.71
CA ASN A 155 19.93 -17.04 8.36
C ASN A 155 19.89 -16.82 9.90
N VAL A 156 18.87 -16.13 10.42
CA VAL A 156 18.72 -15.84 11.86
C VAL A 156 17.37 -16.30 12.40
N LEU A 157 16.25 -15.93 11.74
CA LEU A 157 14.90 -16.06 12.31
C LEU A 157 14.25 -17.40 11.95
N ALA A 158 13.61 -18.05 12.94
CA ALA A 158 12.82 -19.25 12.71
C ALA A 158 11.60 -19.01 11.82
N THR A 159 10.90 -17.87 12.02
CA THR A 159 9.77 -17.45 11.17
C THR A 159 10.19 -17.31 9.71
N SER A 160 11.35 -16.75 9.42
CA SER A 160 11.90 -16.62 8.08
C SER A 160 12.33 -17.95 7.45
N LYS A 161 12.74 -18.93 8.26
CA LYS A 161 12.99 -20.29 7.77
C LYS A 161 11.71 -20.96 7.30
N LEU A 162 10.62 -20.85 8.08
CA LEU A 162 9.31 -21.35 7.69
C LEU A 162 8.79 -20.58 6.46
N TRP A 163 8.97 -19.26 6.43
CA TRP A 163 8.61 -18.39 5.31
C TRP A 163 9.21 -18.90 3.99
N ARG A 164 10.50 -19.16 3.97
CA ARG A 164 11.21 -19.66 2.78
C ARG A 164 10.72 -21.05 2.36
N GLN A 165 10.57 -21.97 3.32
CA GLN A 165 10.04 -23.30 3.05
C GLN A 165 8.67 -23.23 2.36
N ILE A 166 7.74 -22.41 2.88
CA ILE A 166 6.39 -22.28 2.31
C ILE A 166 6.43 -21.56 0.95
N ALA A 167 7.32 -20.59 0.78
CA ALA A 167 7.51 -19.94 -0.53
C ALA A 167 7.94 -20.95 -1.60
N GLU A 168 8.85 -21.86 -1.28
CA GLU A 168 9.29 -22.95 -2.18
C GLU A 168 8.18 -23.99 -2.44
N GLU A 169 7.33 -24.26 -1.45
CA GLU A 169 6.15 -25.13 -1.63
C GLU A 169 5.14 -24.48 -2.60
N VAL A 170 4.79 -23.21 -2.40
CA VAL A 170 3.84 -22.48 -3.25
C VAL A 170 4.38 -22.27 -4.66
N ALA A 171 5.69 -22.04 -4.83
CA ALA A 171 6.31 -21.90 -6.14
C ALA A 171 6.04 -23.09 -7.07
N LYS A 172 5.87 -24.29 -6.53
CA LYS A 172 5.54 -25.50 -7.33
C LYS A 172 4.13 -25.41 -7.97
N GLU A 173 3.22 -24.61 -7.38
CA GLU A 173 1.87 -24.35 -7.92
C GLU A 173 1.92 -23.35 -9.10
N TYR A 174 3.06 -22.65 -9.28
CA TYR A 174 3.26 -21.54 -10.23
C TYR A 174 4.52 -21.75 -11.08
N SER A 175 4.62 -22.88 -11.76
CA SER A 175 5.82 -23.26 -12.55
C SER A 175 6.19 -22.27 -13.67
N ASP A 176 5.30 -21.35 -14.02
CA ASP A 176 5.47 -20.27 -14.99
C ASP A 176 6.06 -18.99 -14.38
N VAL A 177 6.28 -18.94 -13.05
CA VAL A 177 6.80 -17.79 -12.32
C VAL A 177 8.13 -18.14 -11.65
N THR A 178 9.13 -17.31 -11.83
CA THR A 178 10.45 -17.47 -11.19
C THR A 178 10.38 -17.00 -9.75
N LEU A 179 10.84 -17.84 -8.81
CA LEU A 179 11.05 -17.46 -7.40
C LEU A 179 12.53 -17.20 -7.16
N GLU A 180 12.83 -16.05 -6.58
CA GLU A 180 14.14 -15.72 -6.02
C GLU A 180 14.01 -15.44 -4.53
N HIS A 181 15.05 -15.73 -3.76
CA HIS A 181 15.12 -15.38 -2.35
C HIS A 181 16.19 -14.34 -2.10
N GLN A 182 15.89 -13.38 -1.24
CA GLN A 182 16.86 -12.37 -0.84
C GLN A 182 16.78 -12.11 0.66
N LEU A 183 17.92 -11.92 1.33
CA LEU A 183 17.93 -11.47 2.72
C LEU A 183 17.55 -10.00 2.77
N VAL A 184 16.77 -9.59 3.79
CA VAL A 184 16.20 -8.24 3.92
C VAL A 184 17.25 -7.14 3.88
N ASP A 185 18.39 -7.33 4.53
CA ASP A 185 19.50 -6.37 4.52
C ASP A 185 20.14 -6.22 3.11
N SER A 186 20.24 -7.30 2.37
CA SER A 186 20.67 -7.26 0.97
C SER A 186 19.62 -6.63 0.07
N ALA A 187 18.34 -6.91 0.31
CA ALA A 187 17.23 -6.32 -0.46
C ALA A 187 17.18 -4.80 -0.30
N ALA A 188 17.35 -4.26 0.91
CA ALA A 188 17.44 -2.82 1.17
C ALA A 188 18.56 -2.17 0.34
N MET A 189 19.75 -2.81 0.29
CA MET A 189 20.83 -2.30 -0.55
C MET A 189 20.49 -2.33 -2.04
N VAL A 190 19.86 -3.41 -2.52
CA VAL A 190 19.51 -3.58 -3.94
C VAL A 190 18.38 -2.64 -4.36
N MET A 191 17.42 -2.34 -3.48
CA MET A 191 16.38 -1.34 -3.73
C MET A 191 16.94 0.05 -4.07
N ILE A 192 18.10 0.40 -3.52
CA ILE A 192 18.78 1.66 -3.82
C ILE A 192 19.72 1.53 -5.04
N THR A 193 20.44 0.41 -5.16
CA THR A 193 21.50 0.27 -6.16
C THR A 193 21.02 -0.26 -7.50
N ASN A 194 19.97 -1.09 -7.53
CA ASN A 194 19.42 -1.69 -8.74
C ASN A 194 17.91 -2.04 -8.58
N PRO A 195 17.03 -1.07 -8.29
CA PRO A 195 15.61 -1.33 -8.04
C PRO A 195 14.87 -1.94 -9.23
N ALA A 196 15.33 -1.71 -10.46
CA ALA A 196 14.72 -2.25 -11.68
C ALA A 196 14.82 -3.78 -11.81
N CYS A 197 15.60 -4.46 -10.95
CA CYS A 197 15.67 -5.91 -10.96
C CYS A 197 14.46 -6.58 -10.31
N PHE A 198 13.66 -5.85 -9.52
CA PHE A 198 12.44 -6.36 -8.89
C PHE A 198 11.25 -6.33 -9.85
N ASP A 199 10.32 -7.27 -9.65
CA ASP A 199 8.99 -7.28 -10.30
C ASP A 199 7.91 -7.38 -9.23
N VAL A 200 7.83 -8.48 -8.49
CA VAL A 200 6.98 -8.60 -7.31
C VAL A 200 7.86 -8.98 -6.12
N VAL A 201 7.88 -8.12 -5.12
CA VAL A 201 8.53 -8.35 -3.83
C VAL A 201 7.50 -8.84 -2.85
N VAL A 202 7.74 -9.94 -2.15
CA VAL A 202 6.86 -10.42 -1.06
C VAL A 202 7.65 -10.59 0.21
N THR A 203 7.09 -10.09 1.32
CA THR A 203 7.76 -10.15 2.62
C THR A 203 6.77 -10.06 3.78
N GLU A 204 7.26 -10.38 4.98
CA GLU A 204 6.54 -10.30 6.23
C GLU A 204 6.24 -8.83 6.63
N ASN A 205 5.46 -8.66 7.69
CA ASN A 205 4.88 -7.37 8.08
C ASN A 205 5.92 -6.28 8.35
N LEU A 206 6.85 -6.51 9.28
CA LEU A 206 7.85 -5.50 9.67
C LEU A 206 8.81 -5.17 8.54
N PHE A 207 9.34 -6.18 7.85
CA PHE A 207 10.25 -5.95 6.72
C PHE A 207 9.53 -5.25 5.57
N GLY A 208 8.25 -5.62 5.34
CA GLY A 208 7.41 -5.00 4.32
C GLY A 208 7.11 -3.53 4.61
N ASP A 209 6.96 -3.15 5.88
CA ASP A 209 6.81 -1.77 6.30
C ASP A 209 8.05 -0.95 5.95
N ILE A 210 9.21 -1.40 6.42
CA ILE A 210 10.48 -0.72 6.20
C ILE A 210 10.82 -0.62 4.71
N LEU A 211 10.75 -1.73 3.97
CA LEU A 211 11.13 -1.76 2.56
C LEU A 211 10.15 -1.01 1.66
N SER A 212 8.87 -0.99 1.98
CA SER A 212 7.90 -0.21 1.21
C SER A 212 8.07 1.29 1.42
N ASP A 213 8.44 1.72 2.63
CA ASP A 213 8.75 3.12 2.90
C ASP A 213 10.07 3.53 2.25
N GLU A 214 11.09 2.66 2.29
CA GLU A 214 12.34 2.87 1.54
C GLU A 214 12.06 2.98 0.03
N SER A 215 11.26 2.09 -0.53
CA SER A 215 10.92 2.11 -1.96
C SER A 215 10.10 3.34 -2.37
N SER A 216 9.38 3.95 -1.42
CA SER A 216 8.60 5.17 -1.67
C SER A 216 9.46 6.41 -1.96
N VAL A 217 10.74 6.35 -1.62
CA VAL A 217 11.73 7.39 -1.93
C VAL A 217 12.09 7.39 -3.42
N LEU A 218 11.96 6.26 -4.12
CA LEU A 218 12.36 6.13 -5.52
C LEU A 218 11.61 7.08 -6.47
N PRO A 219 10.28 7.24 -6.41
CA PRO A 219 9.57 8.24 -7.21
C PRO A 219 9.77 9.69 -6.76
N GLY A 220 10.42 9.92 -5.61
CA GLY A 220 10.70 11.25 -5.06
C GLY A 220 9.52 11.95 -4.39
N THR A 221 8.36 11.31 -4.32
CA THR A 221 7.16 11.82 -3.64
C THR A 221 6.19 10.69 -3.29
N LEU A 222 5.57 10.78 -2.12
CA LEU A 222 4.46 9.90 -1.71
C LEU A 222 3.14 10.23 -2.42
N GLY A 223 3.03 11.44 -2.97
CA GLY A 223 1.79 11.97 -3.54
C GLY A 223 1.33 11.28 -4.83
N VAL A 224 2.12 10.34 -5.38
CA VAL A 224 1.79 9.58 -6.59
C VAL A 224 1.70 8.07 -6.36
N MET A 225 1.74 7.63 -5.12
CA MET A 225 1.78 6.20 -4.80
C MET A 225 0.46 5.71 -4.20
N PRO A 226 -0.27 4.83 -4.89
CA PRO A 226 -1.47 4.20 -4.35
C PRO A 226 -1.14 3.03 -3.44
N SER A 227 -2.13 2.57 -2.68
CA SER A 227 -2.06 1.37 -1.87
C SER A 227 -3.41 0.66 -1.84
N ALA A 228 -3.37 -0.67 -1.78
CA ALA A 228 -4.52 -1.50 -1.53
C ALA A 228 -4.24 -2.50 -0.41
N SER A 229 -5.25 -2.83 0.39
CA SER A 229 -5.21 -3.90 1.38
C SER A 229 -6.31 -4.90 1.03
N HIS A 230 -5.92 -6.12 0.66
CA HIS A 230 -6.85 -7.15 0.18
C HIS A 230 -7.18 -8.16 1.27
N SER A 231 -8.45 -8.54 1.34
CA SER A 231 -8.94 -9.72 2.03
C SER A 231 -8.86 -10.96 1.13
N GLU A 232 -9.15 -12.13 1.68
CA GLU A 232 -9.22 -13.37 0.89
C GLU A 232 -10.54 -13.49 0.12
N SER A 233 -11.65 -13.05 0.72
CA SER A 233 -12.99 -13.22 0.15
C SER A 233 -13.96 -12.08 0.47
N GLY A 234 -13.52 -11.05 1.16
CA GLY A 234 -14.32 -9.88 1.50
C GLY A 234 -13.91 -8.63 0.73
N PRO A 235 -14.43 -7.46 1.13
CA PRO A 235 -14.06 -6.19 0.53
C PRO A 235 -12.57 -5.90 0.69
N SER A 236 -12.01 -5.22 -0.30
CA SER A 236 -10.66 -4.67 -0.23
C SER A 236 -10.70 -3.19 0.11
N LEU A 237 -9.66 -2.69 0.78
CA LEU A 237 -9.53 -1.30 1.16
C LEU A 237 -8.45 -0.63 0.32
N TYR A 238 -8.77 0.55 -0.23
CA TYR A 238 -7.91 1.34 -1.09
C TYR A 238 -7.66 2.69 -0.46
N GLU A 239 -6.39 3.05 -0.32
CA GLU A 239 -5.98 4.28 0.37
C GLU A 239 -4.70 4.86 -0.24
N PRO A 240 -4.47 6.19 -0.15
CA PRO A 240 -3.17 6.75 -0.47
C PRO A 240 -2.11 6.26 0.53
N ILE A 241 -0.85 6.15 0.08
CA ILE A 241 0.26 5.76 0.97
C ILE A 241 0.63 6.87 1.97
N HIS A 242 0.38 8.15 1.63
CA HIS A 242 0.73 9.30 2.47
C HIS A 242 -0.20 9.46 3.68
N GLY A 243 0.27 10.14 4.71
CA GLY A 243 -0.49 10.50 5.90
C GLY A 243 -1.50 11.63 5.68
N SER A 244 -2.14 12.08 6.76
CA SER A 244 -3.23 13.08 6.77
C SER A 244 -2.78 14.52 6.53
N ALA A 245 -1.49 14.83 6.71
CA ALA A 245 -0.91 16.17 6.55
C ALA A 245 -1.77 17.30 7.16
N PRO A 246 -2.02 17.28 8.47
CA PRO A 246 -2.96 18.19 9.14
C PRO A 246 -2.58 19.66 9.01
N ASP A 247 -1.30 19.95 8.82
CA ASP A 247 -0.76 21.29 8.61
C ASP A 247 -1.24 21.97 7.31
N ILE A 248 -1.63 21.19 6.30
CA ILE A 248 -2.17 21.69 5.04
C ILE A 248 -3.68 21.45 4.88
N ALA A 249 -4.35 20.89 5.87
CA ALA A 249 -5.79 20.65 5.84
C ALA A 249 -6.57 21.94 5.57
N GLY A 250 -7.57 21.88 4.67
CA GLY A 250 -8.38 23.02 4.28
C GLY A 250 -7.72 24.02 3.32
N LYS A 251 -6.41 23.92 3.06
CA LYS A 251 -5.69 24.85 2.17
C LYS A 251 -5.87 24.53 0.68
N GLY A 252 -6.44 23.38 0.33
CA GLY A 252 -6.71 22.94 -1.05
C GLY A 252 -5.46 22.73 -1.88
N ILE A 253 -4.31 22.40 -1.26
CA ILE A 253 -3.00 22.25 -1.93
C ILE A 253 -2.47 20.83 -1.96
N ALA A 254 -3.16 19.89 -1.33
CA ALA A 254 -2.77 18.48 -1.32
C ALA A 254 -2.82 17.90 -2.74
N ASN A 255 -1.84 17.03 -3.03
CA ASN A 255 -1.78 16.28 -4.29
C ASN A 255 -2.85 15.17 -4.28
N PRO A 256 -3.79 15.11 -5.24
CA PRO A 256 -4.84 14.11 -5.26
C PRO A 256 -4.45 12.81 -5.99
N ILE A 257 -3.27 12.76 -6.63
CA ILE A 257 -2.90 11.68 -7.56
C ILE A 257 -2.86 10.32 -6.86
N SER A 258 -2.28 10.23 -5.66
CA SER A 258 -2.22 8.97 -4.91
C SER A 258 -3.62 8.37 -4.70
N MET A 259 -4.59 9.19 -4.29
CA MET A 259 -5.97 8.76 -4.12
C MET A 259 -6.64 8.40 -5.44
N ILE A 260 -6.42 9.17 -6.51
CA ILE A 260 -6.95 8.87 -7.86
C ILE A 260 -6.40 7.54 -8.38
N LEU A 261 -5.12 7.26 -8.16
CA LEU A 261 -4.51 5.98 -8.53
C LEU A 261 -5.00 4.83 -7.63
N SER A 262 -5.34 5.08 -6.37
CA SER A 262 -5.99 4.10 -5.50
C SER A 262 -7.39 3.73 -6.01
N VAL A 263 -8.14 4.69 -6.59
CA VAL A 263 -9.40 4.42 -7.30
C VAL A 263 -9.14 3.56 -8.56
N ALA A 264 -8.07 3.82 -9.31
CA ALA A 264 -7.72 2.98 -10.46
C ALA A 264 -7.43 1.53 -10.02
N MET A 265 -6.69 1.32 -8.91
CA MET A 265 -6.51 -0.01 -8.34
C MET A 265 -7.86 -0.64 -7.94
N MET A 266 -8.74 0.11 -7.28
CA MET A 266 -10.07 -0.36 -6.89
C MET A 266 -10.89 -0.85 -8.08
N LEU A 267 -10.94 -0.08 -9.15
CA LEU A 267 -11.63 -0.46 -10.39
C LEU A 267 -11.09 -1.76 -10.98
N ARG A 268 -9.77 -1.91 -11.03
CA ARG A 268 -9.12 -3.12 -11.56
C ARG A 268 -9.32 -4.32 -10.66
N ASP A 269 -9.06 -4.18 -9.36
CA ASP A 269 -8.88 -5.31 -8.46
C ASP A 269 -10.20 -5.81 -7.87
N SER A 270 -11.15 -4.89 -7.56
CA SER A 270 -12.46 -5.25 -6.98
C SER A 270 -13.56 -5.38 -8.02
N PHE A 271 -13.52 -4.60 -9.10
CA PHE A 271 -14.61 -4.54 -10.07
C PHE A 271 -14.25 -5.15 -11.43
N GLY A 272 -12.99 -5.52 -11.67
CA GLY A 272 -12.55 -6.06 -12.97
C GLY A 272 -12.54 -5.03 -14.11
N GLU A 273 -12.75 -3.76 -13.80
CA GLU A 273 -12.81 -2.63 -14.75
C GLU A 273 -11.40 -2.17 -15.17
N THR A 274 -10.64 -3.09 -15.78
CA THR A 274 -9.24 -2.84 -16.17
C THR A 274 -9.10 -1.66 -17.13
N ALA A 275 -9.99 -1.55 -18.13
CA ALA A 275 -9.96 -0.45 -19.08
C ALA A 275 -10.15 0.92 -18.40
N GLY A 276 -11.04 0.99 -17.40
CA GLY A 276 -11.25 2.19 -16.60
C GLY A 276 -10.04 2.58 -15.76
N ALA A 277 -9.40 1.60 -15.16
CA ALA A 277 -8.17 1.80 -14.41
C ALA A 277 -7.05 2.34 -15.32
N GLU A 278 -6.85 1.74 -16.49
CA GLU A 278 -5.84 2.17 -17.47
C GLU A 278 -6.11 3.58 -18.00
N MET A 279 -7.38 3.95 -18.24
CA MET A 279 -7.75 5.32 -18.64
C MET A 279 -7.33 6.33 -17.57
N ILE A 280 -7.60 6.06 -16.28
CA ILE A 280 -7.19 6.93 -15.17
C ILE A 280 -5.66 7.05 -15.10
N GLU A 281 -4.94 5.93 -15.15
CA GLU A 281 -3.48 5.91 -15.11
C GLU A 281 -2.87 6.69 -16.28
N HIS A 282 -3.45 6.54 -17.48
CA HIS A 282 -3.03 7.28 -18.67
C HIS A 282 -3.28 8.78 -18.52
N ALA A 283 -4.47 9.17 -18.02
CA ALA A 283 -4.84 10.56 -17.79
C ALA A 283 -3.90 11.24 -16.77
N VAL A 284 -3.56 10.53 -15.69
CA VAL A 284 -2.55 11.01 -14.72
C VAL A 284 -1.20 11.23 -15.40
N ASN A 285 -0.68 10.24 -16.12
CA ASN A 285 0.60 10.34 -16.80
C ASN A 285 0.63 11.49 -17.81
N LYS A 286 -0.44 11.64 -18.60
CA LYS A 286 -0.59 12.74 -19.59
C LYS A 286 -0.60 14.10 -18.90
N THR A 287 -1.33 14.25 -17.79
CA THR A 287 -1.39 15.50 -17.00
C THR A 287 0.00 15.88 -16.47
N LEU A 288 0.74 14.92 -15.93
CA LEU A 288 2.11 15.14 -15.46
C LEU A 288 3.05 15.54 -16.61
N THR A 289 2.93 14.89 -17.76
CA THR A 289 3.72 15.20 -18.97
C THR A 289 3.42 16.59 -19.52
N GLN A 290 2.19 17.09 -19.34
CA GLN A 290 1.81 18.47 -19.69
C GLN A 290 2.40 19.52 -18.73
N GLY A 291 3.10 19.10 -17.67
CA GLY A 291 3.70 19.98 -16.68
C GLY A 291 2.69 20.58 -15.67
N ILE A 292 1.50 19.99 -15.57
CA ILE A 292 0.52 20.38 -14.55
C ILE A 292 0.91 19.66 -13.27
N LEU A 293 1.56 20.36 -12.35
CA LEU A 293 2.19 19.81 -11.16
C LEU A 293 1.70 20.53 -9.89
N THR A 294 1.46 19.79 -8.83
CA THR A 294 1.21 20.33 -7.49
C THR A 294 2.51 20.79 -6.81
N ARG A 295 2.41 21.40 -5.64
CA ARG A 295 3.57 21.99 -4.94
C ARG A 295 4.62 20.96 -4.55
N ASP A 296 4.21 19.79 -4.10
CA ASP A 296 5.08 18.65 -3.78
C ASP A 296 5.82 18.08 -5.00
N LEU A 297 5.28 18.33 -6.20
CA LEU A 297 5.88 17.98 -7.49
C LEU A 297 6.68 19.15 -8.11
N GLY A 298 6.86 20.26 -7.39
CA GLY A 298 7.57 21.45 -7.88
C GLY A 298 6.73 22.40 -8.73
N GLY A 299 5.41 22.23 -8.78
CA GLY A 299 4.48 23.08 -9.54
C GLY A 299 3.66 24.05 -8.69
N LEU A 300 2.61 24.59 -9.29
CA LEU A 300 1.72 25.58 -8.65
C LEU A 300 0.25 25.16 -8.65
N ALA A 301 -0.10 24.03 -9.24
CA ALA A 301 -1.47 23.56 -9.30
C ALA A 301 -1.97 23.24 -7.88
N ASN A 302 -3.19 23.64 -7.58
CA ASN A 302 -3.89 23.24 -6.37
C ASN A 302 -4.64 21.91 -6.61
N THR A 303 -5.20 21.33 -5.54
CA THR A 303 -5.93 20.05 -5.59
C THR A 303 -7.02 20.04 -6.66
N LYS A 304 -7.84 21.10 -6.74
CA LYS A 304 -8.95 21.20 -7.71
C LYS A 304 -8.42 21.30 -9.16
N GLN A 305 -7.37 22.09 -9.38
CA GLN A 305 -6.77 22.25 -10.72
C GLN A 305 -6.16 20.95 -11.21
N MET A 306 -5.43 20.22 -10.35
CA MET A 306 -4.88 18.92 -10.69
C MET A 306 -5.99 17.92 -11.04
N THR A 307 -7.03 17.82 -10.19
CA THR A 307 -8.16 16.91 -10.44
C THR A 307 -8.87 17.25 -11.75
N ALA A 308 -9.15 18.54 -12.00
CA ALA A 308 -9.80 18.99 -13.23
C ALA A 308 -8.95 18.67 -14.49
N ALA A 309 -7.63 18.82 -14.40
CA ALA A 309 -6.72 18.50 -15.49
C ALA A 309 -6.69 16.99 -15.80
N ILE A 310 -6.71 16.14 -14.76
CA ILE A 310 -6.78 14.69 -14.94
C ILE A 310 -8.12 14.30 -15.59
N ILE A 311 -9.25 14.87 -15.13
CA ILE A 311 -10.57 14.61 -15.71
C ILE A 311 -10.61 15.04 -17.19
N ALA A 312 -10.02 16.18 -17.53
CA ALA A 312 -9.96 16.64 -18.93
C ALA A 312 -9.08 15.75 -19.84
N ASN A 313 -8.24 14.91 -19.28
CA ASN A 313 -7.38 13.98 -20.00
C ASN A 313 -7.94 12.54 -20.06
N LEU A 314 -9.07 12.26 -19.37
CA LEU A 314 -9.82 11.00 -19.52
C LEU A 314 -10.48 10.96 -20.91
#